data_fa32b4dbdfd6ab8247d8948c70ef46eb
#
_entry.id   fa32b4dbdfd6ab8247d8948c70ef46eb
#
_cell.length_a   1.000
_cell.length_b   1.000
_cell.length_c   1.000
_cell.angle_alpha   90.00
_cell.angle_beta   90.00
_cell.angle_gamma   90.00
#
_symmetry.space_group_name_H-M   'P 1'
#
loop_
_entity.id
_entity.type
_entity.pdbx_description
1 polymer ?
#
loop_
_entity_poly.entity_id
_entity_poly.type
_entity_poly.pdbx_seq_one_letter_code
_entity_poly.pdbx_strand_id
1 'polypeptide(L)'
;MAAAGERDCVAILALEQTRGRGRRERHWVSPRGNLMATLFLSPHVDAARAATLSFAAGLAVADMIDAAARKKVASLKWPNDVLIDGA
;
A
#
# COMPACT_ATOMS: atom_id res chain seq x y z
N MET A 1 13.57 -5.77 -11.60
CA MET A 1 12.21 -6.04 -11.98
C MET A 1 11.74 -5.08 -13.04
N ALA A 2 11.67 -3.82 -12.81
CA ALA A 2 11.32 -2.89 -13.87
C ALA A 2 12.51 -2.80 -14.82
N ALA A 3 12.73 -3.83 -15.57
CA ALA A 3 13.89 -3.91 -16.43
C ALA A 3 13.71 -3.01 -17.64
N ALA A 4 14.80 -2.81 -18.33
CA ALA A 4 14.82 -1.95 -19.49
C ALA A 4 13.72 -2.33 -20.49
N GLY A 5 12.92 -1.34 -20.87
CA GLY A 5 11.86 -1.54 -21.84
C GLY A 5 10.65 -2.26 -21.28
N GLU A 6 10.70 -2.59 -20.03
CA GLU A 6 9.62 -3.31 -19.39
C GLU A 6 8.52 -2.39 -18.92
N ARG A 7 7.51 -2.97 -18.34
CA ARG A 7 6.40 -2.19 -17.87
C ARG A 7 6.77 -1.35 -16.67
N ASP A 8 6.04 -0.28 -16.52
CA ASP A 8 6.26 0.67 -15.45
C ASP A 8 5.65 0.21 -14.14
N CYS A 9 4.88 -0.87 -14.15
CA CYS A 9 4.20 -1.33 -12.96
C CYS A 9 4.14 -2.85 -12.93
N VAL A 10 4.58 -3.42 -11.82
CA VAL A 10 4.50 -4.86 -11.57
C VAL A 10 3.84 -5.06 -10.23
N ALA A 11 2.84 -5.93 -10.18
CA ALA A 11 2.13 -6.24 -8.94
C ALA A 11 2.53 -7.62 -8.45
N ILE A 12 2.78 -7.74 -7.16
CA ILE A 12 3.07 -9.00 -6.51
C ILE A 12 2.05 -9.21 -5.41
N LEU A 13 1.42 -10.38 -5.41
CA LEU A 13 0.43 -10.73 -4.40
C LEU A 13 0.95 -11.90 -3.58
N ALA A 14 0.65 -11.89 -2.30
CA ALA A 14 1.01 -12.98 -1.41
C ALA A 14 -0.23 -13.47 -0.67
N LEU A 15 -0.29 -14.79 -0.41
CA LEU A 15 -1.40 -15.37 0.34
C LEU A 15 -1.22 -15.17 1.83
N GLU A 16 0.03 -15.10 2.27
CA GLU A 16 0.35 -14.77 3.65
C GLU A 16 1.76 -14.20 3.69
N GLN A 17 2.08 -13.53 4.77
CA GLN A 17 3.39 -12.94 4.93
C GLN A 17 4.00 -13.45 6.22
N THR A 18 5.17 -14.10 6.11
CA THR A 18 5.79 -14.75 7.27
C THR A 18 6.84 -13.90 7.97
N ARG A 19 7.32 -12.85 7.32
CA ARG A 19 8.34 -11.97 7.88
C ARG A 19 7.96 -10.51 7.81
N GLY A 20 6.68 -10.23 8.06
CA GLY A 20 6.20 -8.87 8.06
C GLY A 20 6.86 -8.02 9.12
N ARG A 21 7.14 -6.77 8.78
CA ARG A 21 7.75 -5.81 9.69
C ARG A 21 6.98 -4.51 9.66
N GLY A 22 6.71 -4.01 10.83
CA GLY A 22 6.17 -2.67 10.98
C GLY A 22 7.30 -1.67 11.16
N ARG A 23 6.96 -0.44 11.47
CA ARG A 23 7.95 0.59 11.75
C ARG A 23 8.76 0.20 12.98
N ARG A 24 10.03 0.59 13.00
CA ARG A 24 10.96 0.28 14.07
C ARG A 24 11.14 -1.23 14.23
N GLU A 25 11.10 -1.94 13.10
CA GLU A 25 11.31 -3.39 13.05
C GLU A 25 10.34 -4.19 13.91
N ARG A 26 9.16 -3.63 14.18
CA ARG A 26 8.14 -4.37 14.91
C ARG A 26 7.66 -5.52 14.05
N HIS A 27 7.36 -6.63 14.72
CA HIS A 27 6.80 -7.78 14.04
C HIS A 27 5.38 -7.47 13.56
N TRP A 28 5.09 -7.82 12.32
CA TRP A 28 3.78 -7.56 11.74
C TRP A 28 3.15 -8.88 11.31
N VAL A 29 1.97 -9.18 11.83
CA VAL A 29 1.29 -10.44 11.56
C VAL A 29 0.39 -10.28 10.33
N SER A 30 0.57 -11.16 9.36
CA SER A 30 -0.16 -11.10 8.09
C SER A 30 -0.63 -12.49 7.69
N PRO A 31 -1.65 -13.03 8.37
CA PRO A 31 -2.15 -14.36 8.05
C PRO A 31 -2.96 -14.37 6.75
N ARG A 32 -3.30 -15.56 6.28
CA ARG A 32 -4.16 -15.72 5.11
C ARG A 32 -5.48 -15.02 5.36
N GLY A 33 -6.09 -14.54 4.29
CA GLY A 33 -7.36 -13.85 4.35
C GLY A 33 -7.20 -12.33 4.22
N ASN A 34 -5.98 -11.84 4.30
CA ASN A 34 -5.70 -10.42 4.09
C ASN A 34 -5.18 -10.19 2.69
N LEU A 35 -5.34 -8.98 2.21
CA LEU A 35 -4.76 -8.59 0.93
C LEU A 35 -3.34 -8.10 1.19
N MET A 36 -2.37 -8.84 0.67
CA MET A 36 -0.97 -8.46 0.74
C MET A 36 -0.45 -8.29 -0.67
N ALA A 37 -0.26 -7.04 -1.05
CA ALA A 37 0.11 -6.70 -2.41
C ALA A 37 1.22 -5.66 -2.41
N THR A 38 2.11 -5.78 -3.37
CA THR A 38 3.18 -4.82 -3.59
C THR A 38 3.15 -4.39 -5.04
N LEU A 39 3.24 -3.09 -5.26
CA LEU A 39 3.34 -2.55 -6.61
C LEU A 39 4.74 -1.98 -6.79
N PHE A 40 5.40 -2.42 -7.84
CA PHE A 40 6.68 -1.85 -8.26
C PHE A 40 6.42 -0.85 -9.37
N LEU A 41 6.89 0.36 -9.17
CA LEU A 41 6.70 1.45 -10.13
C LEU A 41 8.06 2.02 -10.48
N SER A 42 8.18 2.54 -11.70
CA SER A 42 9.39 3.22 -12.14
C SER A 42 9.03 4.65 -12.58
N PRO A 43 8.67 5.51 -11.63
CA PRO A 43 8.30 6.88 -11.99
C PRO A 43 9.52 7.67 -12.42
N HIS A 44 9.34 8.52 -13.41
CA HIS A 44 10.42 9.38 -13.91
C HIS A 44 10.38 10.72 -13.19
N VAL A 45 10.56 10.66 -11.86
CA VAL A 45 10.57 11.85 -11.02
C VAL A 45 11.71 11.73 -10.02
N ASP A 46 12.07 12.84 -9.40
CA ASP A 46 13.14 12.81 -8.41
C ASP A 46 12.68 12.12 -7.11
N ALA A 47 13.65 11.84 -6.23
CA ALA A 47 13.35 11.11 -5.00
C ALA A 47 12.37 11.84 -4.09
N ALA A 48 12.45 13.17 -4.04
CA ALA A 48 11.56 13.95 -3.20
C ALA A 48 10.10 13.81 -3.65
N ARG A 49 9.87 13.83 -4.97
CA ARG A 49 8.53 13.62 -5.49
C ARG A 49 8.09 12.17 -5.35
N ALA A 50 9.00 11.24 -5.57
CA ALA A 50 8.69 9.82 -5.42
C ALA A 50 8.22 9.51 -3.99
N ALA A 51 8.78 10.20 -3.00
CA ALA A 51 8.39 10.00 -1.61
C ALA A 51 6.92 10.35 -1.36
N THR A 52 6.33 11.22 -2.18
CA THR A 52 4.92 11.58 -2.00
C THR A 52 3.98 10.48 -2.49
N LEU A 53 4.49 9.46 -3.17
CA LEU A 53 3.66 8.36 -3.64
C LEU A 53 3.01 7.61 -2.50
N SER A 54 3.60 7.62 -1.31
CA SER A 54 2.99 6.95 -0.16
C SER A 54 1.65 7.62 0.20
N PHE A 55 1.55 8.93 0.04
CA PHE A 55 0.30 9.64 0.29
C PHE A 55 -0.74 9.32 -0.78
N ALA A 56 -0.31 9.29 -2.03
CA ALA A 56 -1.19 8.93 -3.14
C ALA A 56 -1.71 7.50 -2.96
N ALA A 57 -0.85 6.59 -2.54
CA ALA A 57 -1.23 5.21 -2.29
C ALA A 57 -2.26 5.13 -1.17
N GLY A 58 -2.05 5.87 -0.09
CA GLY A 58 -3.00 5.90 1.02
C GLY A 58 -4.38 6.40 0.58
N LEU A 59 -4.40 7.47 -0.21
CA LEU A 59 -5.65 7.99 -0.74
C LEU A 59 -6.34 7.00 -1.65
N ALA A 60 -5.57 6.32 -2.50
CA ALA A 60 -6.14 5.32 -3.41
C ALA A 60 -6.77 4.16 -2.64
N VAL A 61 -6.09 3.69 -1.59
CA VAL A 61 -6.62 2.61 -0.77
C VAL A 61 -7.88 3.06 -0.04
N ALA A 62 -7.89 4.27 0.50
CA ALA A 62 -9.06 4.81 1.18
C ALA A 62 -10.25 4.91 0.22
N ASP A 63 -10.02 5.39 -1.01
CA ASP A 63 -11.08 5.49 -2.00
C ASP A 63 -11.62 4.11 -2.37
N MET A 64 -10.74 3.12 -2.50
CA MET A 64 -11.14 1.76 -2.82
C MET A 64 -12.02 1.17 -1.70
N ILE A 65 -11.63 1.40 -0.46
CA ILE A 65 -12.38 0.91 0.69
C ILE A 65 -13.75 1.57 0.75
N ASP A 66 -13.81 2.89 0.60
CA ASP A 66 -15.08 3.61 0.63
C ASP A 66 -16.00 3.15 -0.49
N ALA A 67 -15.46 2.92 -1.68
CA ALA A 67 -16.24 2.43 -2.80
C ALA A 67 -16.80 1.04 -2.52
N ALA A 68 -15.98 0.15 -1.97
CA ALA A 68 -16.43 -1.20 -1.64
C ALA A 68 -17.48 -1.20 -0.55
N ALA A 69 -17.34 -0.33 0.44
CA ALA A 69 -18.29 -0.21 1.54
C ALA A 69 -19.54 0.59 1.16
N ARG A 70 -19.47 1.31 0.05
CA ARG A 70 -20.55 2.18 -0.43
C ARG A 70 -20.90 3.28 0.57
N LYS A 71 -19.93 3.70 1.36
CA LYS A 71 -20.07 4.80 2.29
C LYS A 71 -18.68 5.19 2.76
N LYS A 72 -18.59 6.36 3.35
CA LYS A 72 -17.33 6.89 3.79
C LYS A 72 -16.95 6.28 5.14
N VAL A 73 -16.01 5.35 5.15
CA VAL A 73 -15.58 4.66 6.37
C VAL A 73 -14.07 4.72 6.56
N ALA A 74 -13.31 5.08 5.53
CA ALA A 74 -11.85 5.07 5.59
C ALA A 74 -11.32 6.40 6.08
N SER A 75 -10.28 6.36 6.89
CA SER A 75 -9.54 7.53 7.31
C SER A 75 -8.06 7.22 7.24
N LEU A 76 -7.25 8.26 7.18
CA LEU A 76 -5.81 8.12 7.08
C LEU A 76 -5.18 8.41 8.42
N LYS A 77 -4.22 7.57 8.79
CA LYS A 77 -3.39 7.79 9.97
C LYS A 77 -1.96 7.93 9.51
N TRP A 78 -1.39 9.07 9.77
CA TRP A 78 -0.01 9.36 9.40
C TRP A 78 0.96 8.35 9.99
N PRO A 79 1.96 7.90 9.24
CA PRO A 79 2.23 8.28 7.85
C PRO A 79 1.72 7.25 6.83
N ASN A 80 1.35 6.05 7.24
CA ASN A 80 1.16 4.96 6.30
C ASN A 80 0.00 4.02 6.63
N ASP A 81 -0.95 4.46 7.41
CA ASP A 81 -2.08 3.62 7.78
C ASP A 81 -3.39 4.15 7.21
N VAL A 82 -4.24 3.23 6.81
CA VAL A 82 -5.63 3.53 6.46
C VAL A 82 -6.49 2.77 7.45
N LEU A 83 -7.37 3.48 8.13
CA LEU A 83 -8.24 2.92 9.16
C LEU A 83 -9.66 2.82 8.64
N ILE A 84 -10.39 1.84 9.11
CA ILE A 84 -11.82 1.68 8.80
C ILE A 84 -12.59 1.86 10.09
N ASP A 85 -13.53 2.81 10.07
CA ASP A 85 -14.32 3.17 11.24
C ASP A 85 -13.45 3.50 12.46
N GLY A 86 -12.32 4.12 12.22
CA GLY A 86 -11.43 4.57 13.28
C GLY A 86 -10.51 3.52 13.86
N ALA A 87 -10.50 2.34 13.28
CA ALA A 87 -9.69 1.25 13.83
C ALA A 87 -8.73 0.66 12.82
#